data_0c8110e6b76d554644ad83b27873d8ac
#
_entry.id   0c8110e6b76d554644ad83b27873d8ac
#
_cell.length_a   1.000
_cell.length_b   1.000
_cell.length_c   1.000
_cell.angle_alpha   90.00
_cell.angle_beta   90.00
_cell.angle_gamma   90.00
#
_symmetry.space_group_name_H-M   'P 1'
#
loop_
_entity.id
_entity.type
_entity.pdbx_description
1 polymer ?
#
loop_
_entity_poly.entity_id
_entity_poly.type
_entity_poly.pdbx_seq_one_letter_code
_entity_poly.pdbx_strand_id
1 'polypeptide(L)'
;MKKILAAPQPLICTPPTVLVGTMVDGKPNFMAVAWCGVACSNPPMVSVAIRLARYTLKGIQNREFSVNIPSADIVKETDYCGMVSGAEVDKVAACKFDVFYGQLTNAPLIEQCPVNLACKVAHILNLGTHQLIIGQVIETHVTESCLTDGKPDLNKIQPFVYGMGSTTEYYTLGKSLGKCFSVGREIGTRK
;
A
#
# COMPACT_ATOMS: atom_id res chain seq x y z
N MET A 1 12.54 3.73 32.55
CA MET A 1 11.54 4.49 31.74
C MET A 1 10.14 4.19 32.29
N LYS A 2 9.33 5.23 32.51
CA LYS A 2 7.92 5.08 32.98
C LYS A 2 7.02 4.92 31.74
N LYS A 3 6.15 3.90 31.75
CA LYS A 3 5.10 3.72 30.75
C LYS A 3 3.75 4.08 31.34
N ILE A 4 2.85 4.59 30.52
CA ILE A 4 1.44 4.84 30.87
C ILE A 4 0.56 3.83 30.16
N LEU A 5 -0.53 3.41 30.79
CA LEU A 5 -1.55 2.60 30.16
C LEU A 5 -2.45 3.50 29.30
N ALA A 6 -2.57 3.19 28.01
CA ALA A 6 -3.52 3.83 27.09
C ALA A 6 -4.71 2.89 26.80
N ALA A 7 -5.80 3.46 26.30
CA ALA A 7 -6.91 2.65 25.80
C ALA A 7 -6.48 1.76 24.64
N PRO A 8 -7.10 0.58 24.44
CA PRO A 8 -6.80 -0.30 23.30
C PRO A 8 -6.99 0.44 21.97
N GLN A 9 -5.95 0.45 21.14
CA GLN A 9 -5.95 1.10 19.82
C GLN A 9 -4.92 0.44 18.89
N PRO A 10 -5.14 0.43 17.57
CA PRO A 10 -4.23 -0.22 16.63
C PRO A 10 -3.04 0.70 16.28
N LEU A 11 -2.24 1.07 17.29
CA LEU A 11 -1.15 2.04 17.18
C LEU A 11 0.14 1.37 16.65
N ILE A 12 0.25 1.21 15.35
CA ILE A 12 1.48 0.72 14.68
C ILE A 12 2.42 1.87 14.31
N CYS A 13 2.03 3.11 14.53
CA CYS A 13 2.75 4.37 14.30
C CYS A 13 2.98 4.72 12.82
N THR A 14 3.60 3.85 12.02
CA THR A 14 4.05 4.18 10.66
C THR A 14 3.67 3.09 9.66
N PRO A 15 2.37 2.78 9.45
CA PRO A 15 1.99 1.87 8.38
C PRO A 15 2.33 2.47 7.00
N PRO A 16 2.57 1.63 5.98
CA PRO A 16 2.83 2.10 4.62
C PRO A 16 1.61 2.84 4.09
N THR A 17 1.83 3.75 3.14
CA THR A 17 0.74 4.36 2.38
C THR A 17 0.75 3.79 0.97
N VAL A 18 -0.38 3.21 0.53
CA VAL A 18 -0.51 2.62 -0.79
C VAL A 18 -1.83 3.06 -1.46
N LEU A 19 -1.88 2.97 -2.79
CA LEU A 19 -3.11 3.13 -3.57
C LEU A 19 -3.64 1.75 -3.98
N VAL A 20 -4.79 1.36 -3.43
CA VAL A 20 -5.48 0.13 -3.85
C VAL A 20 -6.36 0.46 -5.05
N GLY A 21 -6.14 -0.26 -6.14
CA GLY A 21 -6.88 -0.12 -7.41
C GLY A 21 -7.83 -1.29 -7.65
N THR A 22 -9.03 -0.99 -8.13
CA THR A 22 -10.02 -1.98 -8.58
C THR A 22 -10.83 -1.41 -9.75
N MET A 23 -11.40 -2.29 -10.58
CA MET A 23 -12.43 -1.88 -11.53
C MET A 23 -13.79 -1.82 -10.82
N VAL A 24 -14.47 -0.69 -10.88
CA VAL A 24 -15.84 -0.51 -10.38
C VAL A 24 -16.71 0.02 -11.50
N ASP A 25 -17.78 -0.69 -11.82
CA ASP A 25 -18.73 -0.32 -12.89
C ASP A 25 -18.02 -0.03 -14.23
N GLY A 26 -17.01 -0.84 -14.58
CA GLY A 26 -16.23 -0.73 -15.81
C GLY A 26 -15.18 0.41 -15.82
N LYS A 27 -14.95 1.10 -14.69
CA LYS A 27 -13.98 2.19 -14.60
C LYS A 27 -12.92 1.89 -13.53
N PRO A 28 -11.65 2.29 -13.76
CA PRO A 28 -10.61 2.17 -12.74
C PRO A 28 -10.90 3.14 -11.58
N ASN A 29 -10.77 2.61 -10.36
CA ASN A 29 -10.94 3.40 -9.15
C ASN A 29 -9.82 3.09 -8.16
N PHE A 30 -9.26 4.11 -7.54
CA PHE A 30 -8.18 4.02 -6.58
C PHE A 30 -8.57 4.63 -5.23
N MET A 31 -8.01 4.07 -4.14
CA MET A 31 -8.14 4.65 -2.81
C MET A 31 -6.84 4.53 -2.02
N ALA A 32 -6.52 5.52 -1.21
CA ALA A 32 -5.42 5.43 -0.27
C ALA A 32 -5.76 4.46 0.87
N VAL A 33 -4.79 3.58 1.18
CA VAL A 33 -4.88 2.60 2.26
C VAL A 33 -3.57 2.62 3.05
N ALA A 34 -3.69 2.74 4.37
CA ALA A 34 -2.57 2.59 5.29
C ALA A 34 -2.56 1.20 5.97
N TRP A 35 -3.69 0.52 6.02
CA TRP A 35 -3.82 -0.84 6.56
C TRP A 35 -3.42 -1.87 5.51
N CYS A 36 -2.13 -1.91 5.16
CA CYS A 36 -1.54 -2.80 4.16
C CYS A 36 -0.26 -3.43 4.72
N GLY A 37 0.00 -4.68 4.35
CA GLY A 37 1.22 -5.39 4.75
C GLY A 37 1.46 -6.68 3.97
N VAL A 38 2.66 -7.24 4.13
CA VAL A 38 3.01 -8.57 3.61
C VAL A 38 2.30 -9.63 4.44
N ALA A 39 1.58 -10.54 3.78
CA ALA A 39 0.84 -11.62 4.43
C ALA A 39 1.55 -12.98 4.35
N CYS A 40 2.21 -13.28 3.22
CA CYS A 40 2.93 -14.53 3.00
C CYS A 40 4.06 -14.33 1.98
N SER A 41 5.15 -15.11 2.15
CA SER A 41 6.29 -15.06 1.22
C SER A 41 6.19 -16.09 0.10
N ASN A 42 5.60 -17.25 0.37
CA ASN A 42 5.43 -18.32 -0.61
C ASN A 42 4.11 -19.09 -0.37
N PRO A 43 3.10 -18.97 -1.23
CA PRO A 43 3.08 -18.02 -2.35
C PRO A 43 3.12 -16.55 -1.87
N PRO A 44 3.61 -15.60 -2.70
CA PRO A 44 3.67 -14.19 -2.31
C PRO A 44 2.27 -13.62 -2.13
N MET A 45 1.97 -13.09 -0.95
CA MET A 45 0.67 -12.50 -0.63
C MET A 45 0.82 -11.19 0.13
N VAL A 46 -0.12 -10.28 -0.12
CA VAL A 46 -0.30 -9.03 0.62
C VAL A 46 -1.69 -8.98 1.24
N SER A 47 -1.82 -8.24 2.32
CA SER A 47 -3.09 -7.95 2.96
C SER A 47 -3.43 -6.48 2.87
N VAL A 48 -4.72 -6.15 2.66
CA VAL A 48 -5.25 -4.80 2.75
C VAL A 48 -6.56 -4.84 3.54
N ALA A 49 -6.73 -3.92 4.50
CA ALA A 49 -7.99 -3.81 5.23
C ALA A 49 -8.75 -2.55 4.78
N ILE A 50 -9.97 -2.75 4.27
CA ILE A 50 -10.80 -1.70 3.67
C ILE A 50 -12.09 -1.56 4.48
N ARG A 51 -12.45 -0.32 4.85
CA ARG A 51 -13.71 -0.04 5.56
C ARG A 51 -14.91 -0.39 4.70
N LEU A 52 -15.96 -0.95 5.33
CA LEU A 52 -17.17 -1.41 4.64
C LEU A 52 -17.86 -0.34 3.79
N ALA A 53 -17.77 0.93 4.20
CA ALA A 53 -18.37 2.06 3.48
C ALA A 53 -17.58 2.53 2.23
N ARG A 54 -16.38 1.98 1.97
CA ARG A 54 -15.56 2.43 0.86
C ARG A 54 -16.04 1.87 -0.48
N TYR A 55 -16.22 2.76 -1.46
CA TYR A 55 -16.67 2.44 -2.81
C TYR A 55 -15.81 1.37 -3.51
N THR A 56 -14.52 1.35 -3.23
CA THR A 56 -13.54 0.39 -3.78
C THR A 56 -13.90 -1.07 -3.47
N LEU A 57 -14.62 -1.36 -2.36
CA LEU A 57 -15.06 -2.72 -2.04
C LEU A 57 -15.99 -3.33 -3.11
N LYS A 58 -16.72 -2.52 -3.89
CA LYS A 58 -17.52 -3.03 -5.01
C LYS A 58 -16.64 -3.72 -6.04
N GLY A 59 -15.46 -3.15 -6.33
CA GLY A 59 -14.52 -3.72 -7.29
C GLY A 59 -13.81 -4.99 -6.81
N ILE A 60 -13.68 -5.19 -5.49
CA ILE A 60 -13.12 -6.43 -4.91
C ILE A 60 -13.98 -7.66 -5.27
N GLN A 61 -15.27 -7.48 -5.60
CA GLN A 61 -16.14 -8.56 -6.08
C GLN A 61 -15.62 -9.20 -7.38
N ASN A 62 -14.84 -8.47 -8.19
CA ASN A 62 -14.18 -8.99 -9.40
C ASN A 62 -13.05 -9.96 -9.08
N ARG A 63 -12.72 -10.17 -7.80
CA ARG A 63 -11.68 -11.08 -7.31
C ARG A 63 -10.26 -10.68 -7.74
N GLU A 64 -10.06 -9.45 -8.20
CA GLU A 64 -8.78 -8.88 -8.60
C GLU A 64 -8.66 -7.46 -8.05
N PHE A 65 -7.45 -7.07 -7.69
CA PHE A 65 -7.13 -5.71 -7.26
C PHE A 65 -5.63 -5.43 -7.43
N SER A 66 -5.25 -4.17 -7.40
CA SER A 66 -3.86 -3.77 -7.36
C SER A 66 -3.48 -3.10 -6.04
N VAL A 67 -2.18 -3.18 -5.73
CA VAL A 67 -1.52 -2.37 -4.70
C VAL A 67 -0.43 -1.58 -5.40
N ASN A 68 -0.60 -0.27 -5.48
CA ASN A 68 0.35 0.64 -6.09
C ASN A 68 1.08 1.40 -4.99
N ILE A 69 2.40 1.35 -4.97
CA ILE A 69 3.25 2.01 -3.98
C ILE A 69 3.68 3.37 -4.54
N PRO A 70 3.12 4.48 -4.04
CA PRO A 70 3.44 5.80 -4.53
C PRO A 70 4.79 6.28 -4.01
N SER A 71 5.46 7.17 -4.78
CA SER A 71 6.58 7.96 -4.29
C SER A 71 6.07 9.21 -3.54
N ALA A 72 6.96 9.86 -2.80
CA ALA A 72 6.66 11.12 -2.11
C ALA A 72 6.24 12.24 -3.09
N ASP A 73 6.61 12.14 -4.37
CA ASP A 73 6.27 13.13 -5.40
C ASP A 73 4.76 13.23 -5.68
N ILE A 74 4.02 12.13 -5.46
CA ILE A 74 2.56 12.08 -5.68
C ILE A 74 1.77 11.95 -4.36
N VAL A 75 2.31 12.52 -3.26
CA VAL A 75 1.64 12.50 -1.95
C VAL A 75 0.29 13.20 -1.99
N LYS A 76 0.14 14.29 -2.75
CA LYS A 76 -1.11 15.06 -2.86
C LYS A 76 -2.21 14.24 -3.55
N GLU A 77 -1.87 13.58 -4.65
CA GLU A 77 -2.77 12.72 -5.40
C GLU A 77 -3.19 11.50 -4.57
N THR A 78 -2.23 10.95 -3.81
CA THR A 78 -2.48 9.83 -2.90
C THR A 78 -3.44 10.24 -1.79
N ASP A 79 -3.23 11.37 -1.14
CA ASP A 79 -4.11 11.90 -0.09
C ASP A 79 -5.51 12.18 -0.66
N TYR A 80 -5.59 12.85 -1.82
CA TYR A 80 -6.85 13.11 -2.51
C TYR A 80 -7.66 11.83 -2.74
N CYS A 81 -7.02 10.75 -3.17
CA CYS A 81 -7.67 9.43 -3.34
C CYS A 81 -8.23 8.86 -2.03
N GLY A 82 -7.72 9.28 -0.89
CA GLY A 82 -8.24 8.94 0.45
C GLY A 82 -9.42 9.79 0.91
N MET A 83 -9.45 11.07 0.46
CA MET A 83 -10.44 12.08 0.89
C MET A 83 -11.78 11.96 0.17
N VAL A 84 -11.78 11.67 -1.14
CA VAL A 84 -13.00 11.68 -1.97
C VAL A 84 -13.46 10.26 -2.31
N SER A 85 -14.76 10.13 -2.65
CA SER A 85 -15.34 8.87 -3.10
C SER A 85 -15.28 8.73 -4.61
N GLY A 86 -14.88 7.55 -5.13
CA GLY A 86 -14.96 7.24 -6.56
C GLY A 86 -16.40 7.10 -7.09
N ALA A 87 -17.41 7.11 -6.20
CA ALA A 87 -18.79 7.20 -6.60
C ALA A 87 -19.19 8.61 -7.09
N GLU A 88 -18.42 9.63 -6.67
CA GLU A 88 -18.73 11.04 -6.91
C GLU A 88 -17.73 11.69 -7.86
N VAL A 89 -16.47 11.22 -7.86
CA VAL A 89 -15.35 11.84 -8.57
C VAL A 89 -14.57 10.80 -9.36
N ASP A 90 -14.28 11.09 -10.62
CA ASP A 90 -13.29 10.37 -11.41
C ASP A 90 -11.87 10.73 -10.91
N LYS A 91 -11.33 9.87 -10.05
CA LYS A 91 -10.02 10.10 -9.43
C LYS A 91 -8.85 9.96 -10.42
N VAL A 92 -9.02 9.15 -11.47
CA VAL A 92 -8.01 9.00 -12.52
C VAL A 92 -7.84 10.31 -13.26
N ALA A 93 -8.95 10.90 -13.70
CA ALA A 93 -8.93 12.20 -14.38
C ALA A 93 -8.45 13.33 -13.45
N ALA A 94 -8.95 13.38 -12.20
CA ALA A 94 -8.61 14.43 -11.23
C ALA A 94 -7.12 14.42 -10.85
N CYS A 95 -6.53 13.24 -10.64
CA CYS A 95 -5.12 13.07 -10.30
C CYS A 95 -4.21 12.96 -11.53
N LYS A 96 -4.76 12.96 -12.74
CA LYS A 96 -4.04 12.77 -14.02
C LYS A 96 -3.20 11.50 -14.01
N PHE A 97 -3.76 10.40 -13.48
CA PHE A 97 -3.08 9.13 -13.49
C PHE A 97 -3.11 8.48 -14.88
N ASP A 98 -1.96 8.00 -15.32
CA ASP A 98 -1.83 7.10 -16.45
C ASP A 98 -2.04 5.68 -15.95
N VAL A 99 -3.08 5.01 -16.45
CA VAL A 99 -3.48 3.68 -15.99
C VAL A 99 -3.07 2.64 -17.01
N PHE A 100 -2.40 1.59 -16.54
CA PHE A 100 -2.06 0.42 -17.35
C PHE A 100 -2.55 -0.87 -16.69
N TYR A 101 -2.44 -1.98 -17.42
CA TYR A 101 -2.88 -3.30 -16.96
C TYR A 101 -1.82 -4.34 -17.30
N GLY A 102 -1.63 -5.29 -16.40
CA GLY A 102 -0.91 -6.54 -16.67
C GLY A 102 -1.85 -7.65 -17.14
N GLN A 103 -1.62 -8.86 -16.68
CA GLN A 103 -2.47 -10.03 -16.97
C GLN A 103 -3.86 -9.93 -16.32
N LEU A 104 -4.00 -9.18 -15.22
CA LEU A 104 -5.25 -9.01 -14.49
C LEU A 104 -5.98 -7.75 -14.95
N THR A 105 -7.10 -7.94 -15.66
CA THR A 105 -7.86 -6.84 -16.28
C THR A 105 -8.69 -6.01 -15.28
N ASN A 106 -8.94 -6.53 -14.07
CA ASN A 106 -9.67 -5.82 -13.02
C ASN A 106 -8.74 -5.26 -11.93
N ALA A 107 -7.42 -5.33 -12.14
CA ALA A 107 -6.39 -4.79 -11.26
C ALA A 107 -5.66 -3.61 -11.93
N PRO A 108 -6.29 -2.41 -12.01
CA PRO A 108 -5.67 -1.25 -12.67
C PRO A 108 -4.41 -0.81 -11.92
N LEU A 109 -3.35 -0.50 -12.66
CA LEU A 109 -2.03 -0.10 -12.18
C LEU A 109 -1.77 1.35 -12.56
N ILE A 110 -1.01 2.10 -11.75
CA ILE A 110 -0.70 3.52 -11.94
C ILE A 110 0.76 3.65 -12.39
N GLU A 111 0.99 4.23 -13.59
CA GLU A 111 2.34 4.45 -14.13
C GLU A 111 3.22 5.31 -13.22
N GLN A 112 2.65 6.34 -12.57
CA GLN A 112 3.37 7.23 -11.66
C GLN A 112 3.80 6.58 -10.34
N CYS A 113 3.31 5.36 -10.05
CA CYS A 113 3.75 4.61 -8.87
C CYS A 113 4.98 3.75 -9.20
N PRO A 114 6.12 3.93 -8.52
CA PRO A 114 7.34 3.19 -8.80
C PRO A 114 7.24 1.67 -8.69
N VAL A 115 6.29 1.17 -7.88
CA VAL A 115 6.06 -0.27 -7.70
C VAL A 115 4.56 -0.55 -7.75
N ASN A 116 4.18 -1.58 -8.51
CA ASN A 116 2.79 -2.00 -8.65
C ASN A 116 2.69 -3.51 -8.49
N LEU A 117 1.70 -3.95 -7.73
CA LEU A 117 1.38 -5.36 -7.50
C LEU A 117 -0.02 -5.63 -8.07
N ALA A 118 -0.14 -6.55 -9.02
CA ALA A 118 -1.43 -7.07 -9.47
C ALA A 118 -1.76 -8.35 -8.69
N CYS A 119 -2.93 -8.38 -8.05
CA CYS A 119 -3.29 -9.40 -7.07
C CYS A 119 -4.62 -10.08 -7.39
N LYS A 120 -4.68 -11.40 -7.20
CA LYS A 120 -5.94 -12.17 -7.11
C LYS A 120 -6.35 -12.32 -5.65
N VAL A 121 -7.63 -12.08 -5.36
CA VAL A 121 -8.18 -12.26 -4.01
C VAL A 121 -8.16 -13.72 -3.62
N ALA A 122 -7.37 -14.05 -2.60
CA ALA A 122 -7.32 -15.38 -1.98
C ALA A 122 -8.37 -15.52 -0.89
N HIS A 123 -8.40 -14.57 0.07
CA HIS A 123 -9.32 -14.59 1.21
C HIS A 123 -9.92 -13.21 1.47
N ILE A 124 -11.14 -13.21 2.03
CA ILE A 124 -11.81 -12.03 2.56
C ILE A 124 -12.32 -12.38 3.96
N LEU A 125 -11.89 -11.63 4.96
CA LEU A 125 -12.30 -11.80 6.36
C LEU A 125 -13.05 -10.56 6.84
N ASN A 126 -14.22 -10.74 7.44
CA ASN A 126 -14.98 -9.66 8.04
C ASN A 126 -14.51 -9.40 9.46
N LEU A 127 -13.98 -8.21 9.73
CA LEU A 127 -13.40 -7.81 11.01
C LEU A 127 -14.20 -6.65 11.66
N GLY A 128 -15.52 -6.67 11.58
CA GLY A 128 -16.36 -5.59 12.08
C GLY A 128 -16.37 -4.40 11.11
N THR A 129 -15.65 -3.32 11.39
CA THR A 129 -15.65 -2.10 10.56
C THR A 129 -14.89 -2.22 9.24
N HIS A 130 -14.08 -3.27 9.07
CA HIS A 130 -13.24 -3.51 7.90
C HIS A 130 -13.42 -4.93 7.36
N GLN A 131 -13.21 -5.09 6.07
CA GLN A 131 -12.85 -6.37 5.46
C GLN A 131 -11.33 -6.43 5.30
N LEU A 132 -10.71 -7.50 5.78
CA LEU A 132 -9.33 -7.84 5.48
C LEU A 132 -9.31 -8.71 4.22
N ILE A 133 -8.73 -8.17 3.16
CA ILE A 133 -8.55 -8.83 1.88
C ILE A 133 -7.11 -9.33 1.80
N ILE A 134 -6.92 -10.63 1.59
CA ILE A 134 -5.62 -11.23 1.31
C ILE A 134 -5.57 -11.52 -0.18
N GLY A 135 -4.59 -10.93 -0.87
CA GLY A 135 -4.36 -11.11 -2.29
C GLY A 135 -3.06 -11.83 -2.57
N GLN A 136 -3.12 -12.86 -3.41
CA GLN A 136 -1.94 -13.47 -4.00
C GLN A 136 -1.40 -12.55 -5.09
N VAL A 137 -0.13 -12.17 -4.98
CA VAL A 137 0.56 -11.35 -5.98
C VAL A 137 0.83 -12.23 -7.22
N ILE A 138 0.29 -11.83 -8.35
CA ILE A 138 0.46 -12.51 -9.64
C ILE A 138 1.57 -11.84 -10.45
N GLU A 139 1.66 -10.51 -10.35
CA GLU A 139 2.68 -9.71 -11.05
C GLU A 139 3.19 -8.60 -10.13
N THR A 140 4.48 -8.31 -10.29
CA THR A 140 5.13 -7.15 -9.67
C THR A 140 5.81 -6.36 -10.76
N HIS A 141 5.42 -5.10 -10.93
CA HIS A 141 6.05 -4.15 -11.84
C HIS A 141 6.89 -3.17 -11.03
N VAL A 142 8.08 -2.85 -11.50
CA VAL A 142 8.98 -1.87 -10.87
C VAL A 142 9.53 -0.98 -11.96
N THR A 143 9.45 0.34 -11.77
CA THR A 143 10.03 1.31 -12.69
C THR A 143 11.54 1.08 -12.80
N GLU A 144 12.06 0.93 -14.02
CA GLU A 144 13.46 0.57 -14.28
C GLU A 144 14.45 1.53 -13.61
N SER A 145 14.19 2.84 -13.67
CA SER A 145 15.03 3.85 -13.01
C SER A 145 15.08 3.73 -11.47
N CYS A 146 14.11 3.01 -10.87
CA CYS A 146 14.05 2.75 -9.43
C CYS A 146 14.81 1.48 -9.01
N LEU A 147 15.54 0.84 -9.94
CA LEU A 147 16.39 -0.32 -9.66
C LEU A 147 17.84 0.11 -9.41
N THR A 148 18.54 -0.65 -8.55
CA THR A 148 19.99 -0.66 -8.40
C THR A 148 20.43 -2.13 -8.42
N ASP A 149 21.33 -2.49 -9.34
CA ASP A 149 21.77 -3.88 -9.57
C ASP A 149 20.60 -4.86 -9.76
N GLY A 150 19.57 -4.43 -10.51
CA GLY A 150 18.37 -5.23 -10.79
C GLY A 150 17.42 -5.42 -9.60
N LYS A 151 17.61 -4.70 -8.48
CA LYS A 151 16.79 -4.78 -7.27
C LYS A 151 16.14 -3.43 -6.97
N PRO A 152 14.89 -3.42 -6.43
CA PRO A 152 14.22 -2.20 -5.99
C PRO A 152 15.07 -1.43 -4.97
N ASP A 153 15.27 -0.14 -5.23
CA ASP A 153 16.05 0.77 -4.38
C ASP A 153 15.13 1.76 -3.67
N LEU A 154 15.05 1.68 -2.36
CA LEU A 154 14.16 2.53 -1.55
C LEU A 154 14.49 4.03 -1.68
N ASN A 155 15.77 4.38 -1.92
CA ASN A 155 16.17 5.78 -2.10
C ASN A 155 15.66 6.35 -3.44
N LYS A 156 15.45 5.49 -4.45
CA LYS A 156 14.91 5.86 -5.75
C LYS A 156 13.38 5.79 -5.78
N ILE A 157 12.79 4.80 -5.10
CA ILE A 157 11.34 4.63 -4.96
C ILE A 157 10.74 5.74 -4.12
N GLN A 158 11.45 6.16 -3.06
CA GLN A 158 11.01 7.19 -2.10
C GLN A 158 9.58 6.97 -1.56
N PRO A 159 9.26 5.75 -1.06
CA PRO A 159 7.96 5.50 -0.49
C PRO A 159 7.78 6.33 0.79
N PHE A 160 6.53 6.58 1.17
CA PHE A 160 6.21 7.32 2.38
C PHE A 160 5.22 6.56 3.26
N VAL A 161 5.11 6.97 4.50
CA VAL A 161 4.30 6.30 5.52
C VAL A 161 3.24 7.25 6.08
N TYR A 162 2.13 6.68 6.53
CA TYR A 162 1.10 7.37 7.28
C TYR A 162 1.48 7.39 8.76
N GLY A 163 1.72 8.56 9.31
CA GLY A 163 2.04 8.74 10.73
C GLY A 163 0.79 8.70 11.59
N MET A 164 0.76 7.74 12.53
CA MET A 164 -0.29 7.62 13.55
C MET A 164 0.24 8.15 14.87
N GLY A 165 -0.24 9.28 15.33
CA GLY A 165 0.24 9.89 16.57
C GLY A 165 -0.58 11.13 16.95
N SER A 166 0.05 12.09 17.60
CA SER A 166 -0.54 13.38 17.98
C SER A 166 -0.92 14.22 16.76
N THR A 167 -0.18 14.06 15.66
CA THR A 167 -0.47 14.63 14.35
C THR A 167 -0.70 13.48 13.36
N THR A 168 -1.61 13.70 12.41
CA THR A 168 -1.85 12.76 11.30
C THR A 168 -1.19 13.35 10.07
N GLU A 169 0.03 12.91 9.77
CA GLU A 169 0.88 13.45 8.71
C GLU A 169 1.53 12.33 7.91
N TYR A 170 2.03 12.64 6.72
CA TYR A 170 2.85 11.74 5.93
C TYR A 170 4.33 12.00 6.20
N TYR A 171 5.13 10.91 6.26
CA TYR A 171 6.57 10.98 6.52
C TYR A 171 7.33 10.17 5.49
N THR A 172 8.46 10.71 5.03
CA THR A 172 9.42 9.96 4.23
C THR A 172 10.24 9.02 5.11
N LEU A 173 10.91 8.04 4.51
CA LEU A 173 11.86 7.20 5.23
C LEU A 173 13.11 8.01 5.58
N GLY A 174 13.62 7.80 6.78
CA GLY A 174 14.86 8.40 7.24
C GLY A 174 16.11 7.65 6.76
N LYS A 175 17.26 7.93 7.38
CA LYS A 175 18.54 7.27 7.07
C LYS A 175 18.51 5.79 7.44
N SER A 176 19.23 4.97 6.67
CA SER A 176 19.48 3.56 7.02
C SER A 176 20.15 3.46 8.39
N LEU A 177 19.63 2.55 9.22
CA LEU A 177 20.16 2.27 10.55
C LEU A 177 21.20 1.11 10.54
N GLY A 178 21.32 0.39 9.42
CA GLY A 178 22.22 -0.73 9.27
C GLY A 178 21.65 -1.85 8.41
N LYS A 179 22.49 -2.79 8.04
CA LYS A 179 22.12 -3.93 7.21
C LYS A 179 21.32 -4.94 8.02
N CYS A 180 20.12 -5.31 7.52
CA CYS A 180 19.29 -6.36 8.13
C CYS A 180 20.07 -7.68 8.28
N PHE A 181 19.77 -8.43 9.32
CA PHE A 181 20.44 -9.70 9.69
C PHE A 181 21.95 -9.58 9.91
N SER A 182 22.47 -8.35 10.04
CA SER A 182 23.88 -8.05 10.29
C SER A 182 24.07 -7.14 11.51
N VAL A 183 23.35 -6.01 11.59
CA VAL A 183 23.50 -5.02 12.66
C VAL A 183 23.30 -5.61 14.07
N GLY A 184 22.47 -6.64 14.22
CA GLY A 184 22.24 -7.33 15.50
C GLY A 184 23.34 -8.28 15.94
N ARG A 185 24.33 -8.62 15.08
CA ARG A 185 25.41 -9.57 15.43
C ARG A 185 26.29 -9.08 16.57
N GLU A 186 26.44 -7.77 16.73
CA GLU A 186 27.21 -7.14 17.80
C GLU A 186 26.69 -7.50 19.21
N ILE A 187 25.41 -7.87 19.37
CA ILE A 187 24.84 -8.27 20.66
C ILE A 187 25.40 -9.63 21.10
N GLY A 188 25.61 -10.55 20.16
CA GLY A 188 26.14 -11.91 20.45
C GLY A 188 27.64 -11.97 20.72
N THR A 189 28.39 -10.90 20.40
CA THR A 189 29.87 -10.85 20.62
C THR A 189 30.27 -10.23 21.95
N ARG A 190 29.31 -9.70 22.74
CA ARG A 190 29.57 -9.22 24.10
C ARG A 190 29.57 -10.44 25.07
N LYS A 191 30.75 -11.06 25.28
CA LYS A 191 31.01 -11.93 26.42
C LYS A 191 31.44 -11.10 27.62
#